data_d18284461e23762974ddec61849c1f05
#
_entry.id   d18284461e23762974ddec61849c1f05
#
_cell.length_a   1.000
_cell.length_b   1.000
_cell.length_c   1.000
_cell.angle_alpha   90.00
_cell.angle_beta   90.00
_cell.angle_gamma   90.00
#
_symmetry.space_group_name_H-M   'P 1'
#
loop_
_entity.id
_entity.type
_entity.pdbx_description
1 polymer ?
#
loop_
_entity_poly.entity_id
_entity_poly.type
_entity_poly.pdbx_seq_one_letter_code
_entity_poly.pdbx_strand_id
1 'polypeptide(L)'
;MKFLSRQAAVSLILYLGLMQTSCDHRELCFDHTHWTDLKVKFDWSAQPDATPKTMVLYLFPIDGEKPLRYEFSDVNGSAIRVPAGGYNAAVFNGCTESIVESGATFDDFVLTTDVENILAPMSRNPLPEPPRFDAVKDEPVKASPDMIWADMMENISVTMSQGQAIKFTPVESTVTYKIILTGVTNLTPSLGISGAISTMSENFSPAMKNHTGRNVTVPIALSMTAPSTIEGSVTLFGHCPTSEQQHIFTLYTSDKHYYNFNVTSQIHDAPDQRRITIVIDGIKLPEQNESGGMFPSVSDWTEDVYLDVDMS
;
A
#
# COMPACT_ATOMS: atom_id res chain seq x y z
N MET A 1 -25.18 75.53 49.99
CA MET A 1 -24.78 74.14 50.25
C MET A 1 -25.47 73.05 49.40
N LYS A 2 -26.58 73.29 48.68
CA LYS A 2 -27.22 72.25 47.85
C LYS A 2 -26.63 72.07 46.41
N PHE A 3 -25.87 73.00 45.92
CA PHE A 3 -25.25 72.93 44.56
C PHE A 3 -23.99 72.07 44.51
N LEU A 4 -23.19 72.04 45.58
CA LEU A 4 -21.96 71.21 45.66
C LEU A 4 -22.32 69.70 45.75
N SER A 5 -23.42 69.33 46.35
CA SER A 5 -23.84 67.93 46.48
C SER A 5 -24.29 67.34 45.14
N ARG A 6 -24.86 68.15 44.22
CA ARG A 6 -25.27 67.66 42.88
C ARG A 6 -24.11 67.42 41.96
N GLN A 7 -23.10 68.31 42.00
CA GLN A 7 -21.89 68.14 41.19
C GLN A 7 -21.06 66.91 41.66
N ALA A 8 -20.94 66.73 42.98
CA ALA A 8 -20.27 65.56 43.53
C ALA A 8 -20.98 64.25 43.21
N ALA A 9 -22.34 64.24 43.19
CA ALA A 9 -23.13 63.05 42.79
C ALA A 9 -23.00 62.75 41.30
N VAL A 10 -23.00 63.76 40.41
CA VAL A 10 -22.81 63.57 38.96
C VAL A 10 -21.41 63.10 38.64
N SER A 11 -20.38 63.63 39.31
CA SER A 11 -18.98 63.18 39.13
C SER A 11 -18.81 61.74 39.64
N LEU A 12 -19.46 61.34 40.74
CA LEU A 12 -19.41 59.97 41.24
C LEU A 12 -20.08 58.95 40.29
N ILE A 13 -21.24 59.34 39.70
CA ILE A 13 -21.93 58.50 38.70
C ILE A 13 -21.11 58.38 37.42
N LEU A 14 -20.46 59.45 36.98
CA LEU A 14 -19.57 59.41 35.81
C LEU A 14 -18.35 58.55 36.07
N TYR A 15 -17.77 58.55 37.30
CA TYR A 15 -16.66 57.74 37.69
C TYR A 15 -17.02 56.27 37.83
N LEU A 16 -18.21 55.94 38.37
CA LEU A 16 -18.75 54.60 38.42
C LEU A 16 -19.08 54.03 37.02
N GLY A 17 -19.51 54.88 36.09
CA GLY A 17 -19.76 54.51 34.66
C GLY A 17 -18.49 54.20 33.89
N LEU A 18 -17.38 54.83 34.23
CA LEU A 18 -16.07 54.56 33.62
C LEU A 18 -15.38 53.27 34.15
N MET A 19 -15.79 52.81 35.31
CA MET A 19 -15.26 51.56 35.89
C MET A 19 -15.95 50.30 35.32
N GLN A 20 -17.02 50.48 34.52
CA GLN A 20 -17.76 49.37 33.91
C GLN A 20 -17.21 48.97 32.52
N THR A 21 -16.20 49.66 31.99
CA THR A 21 -15.42 49.15 30.89
C THR A 21 -14.31 48.24 31.46
N SER A 22 -14.70 47.25 32.24
CA SER A 22 -13.91 46.07 32.42
C SER A 22 -13.73 45.50 31.00
N CYS A 23 -12.56 45.67 30.45
CA CYS A 23 -12.14 44.81 29.34
C CYS A 23 -12.49 43.40 29.74
N ASP A 24 -13.41 42.81 29.00
CA ASP A 24 -13.54 41.36 29.00
C ASP A 24 -12.18 40.82 28.60
N HIS A 25 -11.31 40.60 29.62
CA HIS A 25 -10.10 39.84 29.44
C HIS A 25 -10.64 38.44 29.06
N ARG A 26 -10.83 38.24 27.77
CA ARG A 26 -10.80 36.89 27.23
C ARG A 26 -9.50 36.31 27.73
N GLU A 27 -9.62 35.38 28.68
CA GLU A 27 -8.48 34.57 29.07
C GLU A 27 -7.76 34.16 27.83
N LEU A 28 -6.51 34.53 27.69
CA LEU A 28 -5.68 34.01 26.61
C LEU A 28 -5.66 32.51 26.80
N CYS A 29 -6.39 31.81 25.92
CA CYS A 29 -6.44 30.35 25.90
C CYS A 29 -5.06 29.81 25.52
N PHE A 30 -4.16 29.70 26.49
CA PHE A 30 -2.82 29.12 26.28
C PHE A 30 -2.81 27.59 26.35
N ASP A 31 -3.86 26.96 26.90
CA ASP A 31 -3.87 25.54 27.21
C ASP A 31 -4.95 24.73 26.45
N HIS A 32 -5.60 25.30 25.45
CA HIS A 32 -6.64 24.58 24.72
C HIS A 32 -6.27 24.32 23.28
N THR A 33 -6.35 23.07 22.88
CA THR A 33 -6.29 22.70 21.46
C THR A 33 -7.42 23.37 20.70
N HIS A 34 -7.10 24.27 19.79
CA HIS A 34 -8.08 24.95 18.95
C HIS A 34 -8.46 24.07 17.76
N TRP A 35 -9.72 23.67 17.71
CA TRP A 35 -10.25 22.83 16.63
C TRP A 35 -10.91 23.69 15.55
N THR A 36 -10.65 23.37 14.30
CA THR A 36 -11.24 24.04 13.14
C THR A 36 -11.72 23.03 12.10
N ASP A 37 -12.58 23.46 11.19
CA ASP A 37 -13.04 22.64 10.09
C ASP A 37 -12.07 22.79 8.90
N LEU A 38 -11.64 21.64 8.37
CA LEU A 38 -10.80 21.54 7.18
C LEU A 38 -11.54 20.73 6.12
N LYS A 39 -11.74 21.32 4.94
CA LYS A 39 -12.33 20.60 3.81
C LYS A 39 -11.25 19.82 3.07
N VAL A 40 -11.38 18.50 3.04
CA VAL A 40 -10.51 17.62 2.26
C VAL A 40 -11.19 17.29 0.94
N LYS A 41 -10.45 17.33 -0.16
CA LYS A 41 -10.93 16.96 -1.50
C LYS A 41 -9.97 16.00 -2.14
N PHE A 42 -10.49 14.98 -2.81
CA PHE A 42 -9.75 14.07 -3.68
C PHE A 42 -10.15 14.32 -5.13
N ASP A 43 -9.17 14.60 -5.97
CA ASP A 43 -9.34 14.86 -7.39
C ASP A 43 -8.88 13.65 -8.21
N TRP A 44 -9.81 12.98 -8.81
CA TRP A 44 -9.59 11.77 -9.61
C TRP A 44 -9.39 12.04 -11.10
N SER A 45 -9.26 13.30 -11.51
CA SER A 45 -9.11 13.66 -12.93
C SER A 45 -7.92 13.00 -13.62
N ALA A 46 -6.84 12.70 -12.87
CA ALA A 46 -5.66 11.98 -13.37
C ALA A 46 -5.85 10.44 -13.41
N GLN A 47 -6.89 9.91 -12.74
CA GLN A 47 -7.16 8.48 -12.60
C GLN A 47 -8.68 8.23 -12.74
N PRO A 48 -9.27 8.48 -13.92
CA PRO A 48 -10.72 8.41 -14.11
C PRO A 48 -11.30 7.00 -13.92
N ASP A 49 -10.47 5.97 -14.09
CA ASP A 49 -10.84 4.57 -13.94
C ASP A 49 -10.60 4.02 -12.52
N ALA A 50 -10.13 4.87 -11.58
CA ALA A 50 -9.93 4.45 -10.19
C ALA A 50 -11.27 4.15 -9.52
N THR A 51 -11.32 3.06 -8.77
CA THR A 51 -12.52 2.59 -8.07
C THR A 51 -12.27 2.35 -6.57
N PRO A 52 -11.73 3.33 -5.83
CA PRO A 52 -11.55 3.19 -4.40
C PRO A 52 -12.91 3.06 -3.69
N LYS A 53 -12.97 2.28 -2.62
CA LYS A 53 -14.18 2.16 -1.79
C LYS A 53 -14.27 3.28 -0.76
N THR A 54 -13.16 3.59 -0.11
CA THR A 54 -13.00 4.67 0.86
C THR A 54 -11.63 5.33 0.69
N MET A 55 -11.42 6.46 1.34
CA MET A 55 -10.11 7.12 1.41
C MET A 55 -9.66 7.28 2.85
N VAL A 56 -8.38 7.12 3.10
CA VAL A 56 -7.73 7.37 4.39
C VAL A 56 -6.82 8.58 4.27
N LEU A 57 -6.86 9.45 5.27
CA LEU A 57 -5.96 10.58 5.45
C LEU A 57 -5.24 10.42 6.79
N TYR A 58 -3.94 10.45 6.76
CA TYR A 58 -3.11 10.71 7.92
C TYR A 58 -2.64 12.15 7.92
N LEU A 59 -2.79 12.82 9.05
CA LEU A 59 -2.18 14.11 9.34
C LEU A 59 -1.11 13.87 10.42
N PHE A 60 0.15 14.10 10.07
CA PHE A 60 1.30 13.97 10.95
C PHE A 60 1.67 15.36 11.46
N PRO A 61 1.46 15.67 12.77
CA PRO A 61 1.83 16.95 13.33
C PRO A 61 3.34 17.18 13.24
N ILE A 62 3.75 18.40 12.83
CA ILE A 62 5.17 18.74 12.65
C ILE A 62 5.89 18.82 14.01
N ASP A 63 5.15 19.07 15.10
CA ASP A 63 5.67 19.09 16.47
C ASP A 63 5.94 17.71 17.08
N GLY A 64 5.66 16.62 16.34
CA GLY A 64 5.93 15.25 16.74
C GLY A 64 4.84 14.61 17.60
N GLU A 65 3.67 15.22 17.74
CA GLU A 65 2.50 14.56 18.33
C GLU A 65 2.04 13.37 17.50
N LYS A 66 1.16 12.55 18.06
CA LYS A 66 0.62 11.37 17.37
C LYS A 66 -0.14 11.76 16.10
N PRO A 67 0.02 10.99 15.01
CA PRO A 67 -0.72 11.24 13.79
C PRO A 67 -2.23 11.07 14.00
N LEU A 68 -2.99 11.88 13.27
CA LEU A 68 -4.44 11.82 13.23
C LEU A 68 -4.87 11.05 11.99
N ARG A 69 -5.68 10.01 12.16
CA ARG A 69 -6.21 9.19 11.07
C ARG A 69 -7.69 9.48 10.86
N TYR A 70 -8.05 9.80 9.63
CA TYR A 70 -9.42 10.02 9.18
C TYR A 70 -9.75 9.06 8.04
N GLU A 71 -10.99 8.57 8.02
CA GLU A 71 -11.49 7.73 6.93
C GLU A 71 -12.73 8.39 6.31
N PHE A 72 -12.78 8.40 4.97
CA PHE A 72 -13.82 9.02 4.17
C PHE A 72 -14.58 7.95 3.40
N SER A 73 -15.87 7.85 3.64
CA SER A 73 -16.78 7.04 2.84
C SER A 73 -17.11 7.69 1.49
N ASP A 74 -17.02 9.03 1.40
CA ASP A 74 -17.10 9.75 0.12
C ASP A 74 -15.68 9.86 -0.47
N VAL A 75 -15.46 9.17 -1.57
CA VAL A 75 -14.18 9.16 -2.29
C VAL A 75 -13.81 10.51 -2.92
N ASN A 76 -14.70 11.49 -2.94
CA ASN A 76 -14.41 12.87 -3.33
C ASN A 76 -13.98 13.74 -2.14
N GLY A 77 -14.10 13.23 -0.93
CA GLY A 77 -13.72 13.89 0.31
C GLY A 77 -14.87 14.60 1.01
N SER A 78 -14.59 15.09 2.20
CA SER A 78 -15.56 15.80 3.05
C SER A 78 -14.85 16.79 3.98
N ALA A 79 -15.60 17.43 4.86
CA ALA A 79 -15.03 18.24 5.93
C ALA A 79 -14.71 17.37 7.13
N ILE A 80 -13.56 17.64 7.73
CA ILE A 80 -13.10 17.03 8.98
C ILE A 80 -12.83 18.10 10.01
N ARG A 81 -12.91 17.75 11.29
CA ARG A 81 -12.52 18.60 12.38
C ARG A 81 -11.13 18.24 12.83
N VAL A 82 -10.22 19.21 12.85
CA VAL A 82 -8.79 18.99 13.10
C VAL A 82 -8.25 20.12 14.01
N PRO A 83 -7.25 19.84 14.87
CA PRO A 83 -6.54 20.88 15.63
C PRO A 83 -5.85 21.86 14.68
N ALA A 84 -5.84 23.15 15.04
CA ALA A 84 -5.01 24.14 14.37
C ALA A 84 -3.52 23.82 14.63
N GLY A 85 -2.72 23.79 13.56
CA GLY A 85 -1.31 23.40 13.66
C GLY A 85 -0.66 23.21 12.29
N GLY A 86 0.59 22.76 12.30
CA GLY A 86 1.34 22.38 11.11
C GLY A 86 1.32 20.87 10.92
N TYR A 87 1.12 20.40 9.69
CA TYR A 87 1.02 18.97 9.37
C TYR A 87 1.74 18.62 8.08
N ASN A 88 2.26 17.39 8.03
CA ASN A 88 2.45 16.66 6.79
C ASN A 88 1.31 15.65 6.64
N ALA A 89 0.93 15.32 5.43
CA ALA A 89 -0.21 14.44 5.17
C ALA A 89 0.12 13.35 4.17
N ALA A 90 -0.42 12.17 4.41
CA ALA A 90 -0.46 11.07 3.45
C ALA A 90 -1.90 10.60 3.26
N VAL A 91 -2.28 10.32 2.01
CA VAL A 91 -3.59 9.78 1.67
C VAL A 91 -3.44 8.51 0.85
N PHE A 92 -4.36 7.58 1.04
CA PHE A 92 -4.47 6.34 0.24
C PHE A 92 -5.89 5.78 0.36
N ASN A 93 -6.25 4.85 -0.53
CA ASN A 93 -7.56 4.21 -0.45
C ASN A 93 -7.63 3.24 0.72
N GLY A 94 -8.72 3.30 1.45
CA GLY A 94 -9.06 2.37 2.53
C GLY A 94 -9.91 1.18 2.06
N CYS A 95 -10.46 0.44 3.01
CA CYS A 95 -11.21 -0.81 2.77
C CYS A 95 -10.42 -1.82 1.94
N THR A 96 -9.14 -1.95 2.19
CA THR A 96 -8.23 -2.95 1.66
C THR A 96 -8.20 -4.19 2.57
N GLU A 97 -7.98 -5.36 2.00
CA GLU A 97 -7.94 -6.62 2.78
C GLU A 97 -6.50 -6.98 3.19
N SER A 98 -5.52 -6.57 2.39
CA SER A 98 -4.12 -6.98 2.55
C SER A 98 -3.20 -5.91 3.12
N ILE A 99 -3.62 -4.64 3.14
CA ILE A 99 -2.74 -3.53 3.52
C ILE A 99 -2.65 -3.37 5.03
N VAL A 100 -1.43 -3.33 5.52
CA VAL A 100 -1.07 -3.04 6.91
C VAL A 100 -0.37 -1.68 6.98
N GLU A 101 -0.92 -0.77 7.79
CA GLU A 101 -0.37 0.56 8.03
C GLU A 101 0.72 0.47 9.12
N SER A 102 1.90 1.04 8.91
CA SER A 102 3.02 1.00 9.85
C SER A 102 3.80 2.31 9.84
N GLY A 103 4.35 2.69 11.00
CA GLY A 103 5.09 3.94 11.19
C GLY A 103 4.33 4.94 12.06
N ALA A 104 5.07 5.75 12.80
CA ALA A 104 4.54 6.73 13.73
C ALA A 104 4.74 8.18 13.28
N THR A 105 5.64 8.41 12.33
CA THR A 105 5.98 9.71 11.77
C THR A 105 5.75 9.72 10.26
N PHE A 106 5.71 10.91 9.67
CA PHE A 106 5.52 11.05 8.23
C PHE A 106 6.61 10.32 7.42
N ASP A 107 7.85 10.41 7.87
CA ASP A 107 9.01 9.87 7.14
C ASP A 107 9.13 8.34 7.27
N ASP A 108 8.66 7.76 8.38
CA ASP A 108 8.71 6.30 8.60
C ASP A 108 7.39 5.59 8.25
N PHE A 109 6.36 6.35 7.84
CA PHE A 109 5.07 5.77 7.50
C PHE A 109 5.13 4.99 6.19
N VAL A 110 4.72 3.73 6.27
CA VAL A 110 4.70 2.82 5.13
C VAL A 110 3.43 1.98 5.11
N LEU A 111 3.04 1.60 3.91
CA LEU A 111 2.03 0.57 3.63
C LEU A 111 2.77 -0.73 3.34
N THR A 112 2.42 -1.80 4.04
CA THR A 112 3.01 -3.13 3.91
C THR A 112 1.92 -4.20 3.84
N THR A 113 2.30 -5.47 3.75
CA THR A 113 1.37 -6.62 3.83
C THR A 113 1.83 -7.59 4.90
N ASP A 114 0.97 -8.50 5.30
CA ASP A 114 1.32 -9.54 6.25
C ASP A 114 2.25 -10.62 5.62
N VAL A 115 2.87 -11.41 6.47
CA VAL A 115 3.60 -12.61 6.07
C VAL A 115 2.61 -13.64 5.53
N GLU A 116 2.97 -14.27 4.42
CA GLU A 116 2.13 -15.25 3.75
C GLU A 116 2.88 -16.57 3.55
N ASN A 117 2.14 -17.63 3.31
CA ASN A 117 2.68 -18.91 2.90
C ASN A 117 2.94 -18.91 1.38
N ILE A 118 4.12 -19.32 0.94
CA ILE A 118 4.48 -19.33 -0.48
C ILE A 118 3.56 -20.23 -1.34
N LEU A 119 2.94 -21.26 -0.76
CA LEU A 119 1.96 -22.13 -1.41
C LEU A 119 0.50 -21.77 -1.09
N ALA A 120 0.24 -20.59 -0.46
CA ALA A 120 -1.11 -20.15 -0.15
C ALA A 120 -2.08 -20.22 -1.35
N PRO A 121 -1.68 -19.84 -2.59
CA PRO A 121 -2.58 -19.92 -3.74
C PRO A 121 -3.05 -21.33 -4.08
N MET A 122 -2.32 -22.37 -3.68
CA MET A 122 -2.76 -23.76 -3.82
C MET A 122 -3.54 -24.27 -2.60
N SER A 123 -3.81 -23.43 -1.60
CA SER A 123 -4.47 -23.79 -0.33
C SER A 123 -3.76 -24.95 0.40
N ARG A 124 -2.44 -25.02 0.29
CA ARG A 124 -1.61 -26.08 0.89
C ARG A 124 -0.78 -25.53 2.04
N ASN A 125 -0.67 -26.35 3.08
CA ASN A 125 0.29 -26.11 4.14
C ASN A 125 1.68 -26.57 3.66
N PRO A 126 2.73 -25.71 3.66
CA PRO A 126 4.04 -26.03 3.10
C PRO A 126 4.87 -26.85 4.08
N LEU A 127 4.48 -28.07 4.33
CA LEU A 127 5.33 -28.99 5.10
C LEU A 127 5.70 -30.20 4.24
N PRO A 128 6.98 -30.35 3.89
CA PRO A 128 8.09 -29.41 4.09
C PRO A 128 7.95 -28.13 3.25
N GLU A 129 8.53 -27.04 3.72
CA GLU A 129 8.56 -25.77 2.97
C GLU A 129 9.21 -25.99 1.60
N PRO A 130 8.62 -25.48 0.51
CA PRO A 130 9.19 -25.70 -0.82
C PRO A 130 10.52 -24.97 -0.96
N PRO A 131 11.48 -25.55 -1.69
CA PRO A 131 12.73 -24.89 -1.98
C PRO A 131 12.51 -23.61 -2.78
N ARG A 132 13.44 -22.67 -2.63
CA ARG A 132 13.53 -21.45 -3.41
C ARG A 132 14.93 -21.34 -4.01
N PHE A 133 15.07 -20.58 -5.08
CA PHE A 133 16.36 -20.32 -5.69
C PHE A 133 17.33 -19.72 -4.65
N ASP A 134 18.58 -20.17 -4.64
CA ASP A 134 19.56 -19.88 -3.57
C ASP A 134 19.74 -18.38 -3.30
N ALA A 135 19.73 -17.55 -4.34
CA ALA A 135 19.92 -16.10 -4.19
C ALA A 135 18.75 -15.40 -3.47
N VAL A 136 17.55 -16.00 -3.43
CA VAL A 136 16.31 -15.39 -2.89
C VAL A 136 15.67 -16.21 -1.77
N LYS A 137 16.32 -17.30 -1.33
CA LYS A 137 15.76 -18.23 -0.33
C LYS A 137 15.48 -17.58 1.03
N ASP A 138 16.26 -16.57 1.40
CA ASP A 138 16.16 -15.89 2.68
C ASP A 138 15.20 -14.67 2.66
N GLU A 139 14.61 -14.37 1.52
CA GLU A 139 13.61 -13.31 1.42
C GLU A 139 12.35 -13.70 2.20
N PRO A 140 11.76 -12.79 2.99
CA PRO A 140 10.44 -13.05 3.57
C PRO A 140 9.39 -13.24 2.49
N VAL A 141 8.43 -14.10 2.76
CA VAL A 141 7.25 -14.25 1.89
C VAL A 141 6.15 -13.34 2.40
N LYS A 142 5.61 -12.48 1.52
CA LYS A 142 4.59 -11.47 1.83
C LYS A 142 3.38 -11.65 0.95
N ALA A 143 2.20 -11.33 1.49
CA ALA A 143 0.98 -11.31 0.70
C ALA A 143 1.04 -10.24 -0.39
N SER A 144 0.35 -10.48 -1.51
CA SER A 144 0.15 -9.48 -2.56
C SER A 144 -0.66 -8.30 -2.01
N PRO A 145 -0.23 -7.04 -2.19
CA PRO A 145 -1.02 -5.88 -1.79
C PRO A 145 -2.27 -5.71 -2.66
N ASP A 146 -3.29 -5.08 -2.09
CA ASP A 146 -4.38 -4.50 -2.88
C ASP A 146 -3.87 -3.36 -3.76
N MET A 147 -4.65 -3.00 -4.78
CA MET A 147 -4.39 -1.80 -5.58
C MET A 147 -4.44 -0.55 -4.71
N ILE A 148 -3.39 0.25 -4.72
CA ILE A 148 -3.26 1.48 -3.93
C ILE A 148 -3.19 2.70 -4.84
N TRP A 149 -4.04 3.69 -4.54
CA TRP A 149 -3.94 5.07 -5.04
C TRP A 149 -3.55 5.96 -3.86
N ALA A 150 -2.43 6.64 -3.97
CA ALA A 150 -1.90 7.46 -2.89
C ALA A 150 -1.47 8.85 -3.38
N ASP A 151 -1.41 9.79 -2.45
CA ASP A 151 -0.81 11.11 -2.60
C ASP A 151 -0.30 11.61 -1.26
N MET A 152 0.46 12.68 -1.26
CA MET A 152 0.99 13.32 -0.06
C MET A 152 1.04 14.83 -0.21
N MET A 153 1.08 15.52 0.92
CA MET A 153 1.28 16.96 1.00
C MET A 153 2.09 17.31 2.25
N GLU A 154 3.09 18.13 2.08
CA GLU A 154 3.91 18.62 3.19
C GLU A 154 3.56 20.06 3.57
N ASN A 155 3.93 20.44 4.79
CA ASN A 155 3.85 21.82 5.28
C ASN A 155 2.43 22.42 5.22
N ILE A 156 1.43 21.63 5.55
CA ILE A 156 0.04 22.10 5.65
C ILE A 156 -0.09 22.94 6.91
N SER A 157 -0.54 24.20 6.75
CA SER A 157 -0.85 25.07 7.86
C SER A 157 -2.37 25.16 8.06
N VAL A 158 -2.85 24.56 9.14
CA VAL A 158 -4.27 24.62 9.55
C VAL A 158 -4.41 25.72 10.60
N THR A 159 -5.21 26.74 10.28
CA THR A 159 -5.44 27.90 11.13
C THR A 159 -6.90 27.93 11.62
N MET A 160 -7.23 28.90 12.48
CA MET A 160 -8.61 29.12 12.91
C MET A 160 -9.50 29.82 11.87
N SER A 161 -8.99 30.03 10.65
CA SER A 161 -9.74 30.64 9.56
C SER A 161 -10.84 29.71 9.04
N GLN A 162 -11.99 30.27 8.70
CA GLN A 162 -13.08 29.50 8.08
C GLN A 162 -12.79 29.20 6.61
N GLY A 163 -13.33 28.10 6.11
CA GLY A 163 -13.32 27.75 4.69
C GLY A 163 -11.99 27.21 4.16
N GLN A 164 -11.08 26.77 5.03
CA GLN A 164 -9.83 26.15 4.60
C GLN A 164 -10.12 24.84 3.87
N ALA A 165 -9.35 24.60 2.81
CA ALA A 165 -9.43 23.36 2.03
C ALA A 165 -8.05 22.90 1.60
N ILE A 166 -7.86 21.58 1.62
CA ILE A 166 -6.73 20.90 1.00
C ILE A 166 -7.23 19.96 -0.09
N LYS A 167 -6.41 19.77 -1.12
CA LYS A 167 -6.78 18.96 -2.27
C LYS A 167 -5.65 17.99 -2.58
N PHE A 168 -5.97 16.71 -2.65
CA PHE A 168 -5.07 15.64 -3.09
C PHE A 168 -5.46 15.17 -4.49
N THR A 169 -4.48 14.65 -5.23
CA THR A 169 -4.66 14.04 -6.54
C THR A 169 -4.05 12.63 -6.49
N PRO A 170 -4.78 11.64 -5.91
CA PRO A 170 -4.23 10.31 -5.75
C PRO A 170 -3.88 9.68 -7.09
N VAL A 171 -2.72 9.02 -7.14
CA VAL A 171 -2.25 8.28 -8.31
C VAL A 171 -2.01 6.83 -7.93
N GLU A 172 -2.12 5.93 -8.90
CA GLU A 172 -1.80 4.53 -8.71
C GLU A 172 -0.36 4.36 -8.23
N SER A 173 -0.19 3.65 -7.11
CA SER A 173 1.08 3.50 -6.40
C SER A 173 1.55 2.06 -6.28
N THR A 174 0.77 1.12 -6.82
CA THR A 174 1.11 -0.30 -7.00
C THR A 174 1.32 -0.60 -8.48
N VAL A 175 1.92 -1.75 -8.76
CA VAL A 175 2.14 -2.26 -10.12
C VAL A 175 1.45 -3.61 -10.28
N THR A 176 1.10 -3.98 -11.50
CA THR A 176 0.50 -5.28 -11.80
C THR A 176 1.38 -6.06 -12.75
N TYR A 177 1.73 -7.28 -12.35
CA TYR A 177 2.43 -8.22 -13.22
C TYR A 177 1.46 -9.28 -13.70
N LYS A 178 1.45 -9.52 -15.02
CA LYS A 178 0.78 -10.64 -15.64
C LYS A 178 1.81 -11.70 -16.00
N ILE A 179 1.57 -12.94 -15.58
CA ILE A 179 2.40 -14.10 -15.90
C ILE A 179 1.67 -14.94 -16.92
N ILE A 180 2.36 -15.30 -18.00
CA ILE A 180 1.83 -16.15 -19.07
C ILE A 180 2.85 -17.24 -19.37
N LEU A 181 2.48 -18.49 -19.12
CA LEU A 181 3.28 -19.65 -19.45
C LEU A 181 2.63 -20.33 -20.66
N THR A 182 3.35 -20.45 -21.78
CA THR A 182 2.87 -21.05 -23.04
C THR A 182 3.63 -22.32 -23.37
N GLY A 183 3.11 -23.12 -24.30
CA GLY A 183 3.78 -24.35 -24.72
C GLY A 183 3.99 -25.39 -23.59
N VAL A 184 3.16 -25.30 -22.53
CA VAL A 184 3.25 -26.21 -21.38
C VAL A 184 2.79 -27.59 -21.78
N THR A 185 3.63 -28.59 -21.64
CA THR A 185 3.32 -29.99 -21.92
C THR A 185 3.00 -30.76 -20.65
N ASN A 186 2.19 -31.83 -20.74
CA ASN A 186 1.71 -32.65 -19.61
C ASN A 186 0.88 -31.87 -18.56
N LEU A 187 0.32 -30.73 -18.94
CA LEU A 187 -0.58 -29.93 -18.11
C LEU A 187 -1.94 -30.62 -17.99
N THR A 188 -2.39 -30.87 -16.78
CA THR A 188 -3.71 -31.48 -16.53
C THR A 188 -4.55 -30.59 -15.60
N PRO A 189 -5.88 -30.58 -15.74
CA PRO A 189 -6.75 -29.79 -14.85
C PRO A 189 -6.69 -30.18 -13.37
N SER A 190 -6.24 -31.38 -13.06
CA SER A 190 -6.11 -31.90 -11.68
C SER A 190 -4.81 -31.48 -11.00
N LEU A 191 -3.83 -30.98 -11.75
CA LEU A 191 -2.55 -30.51 -11.22
C LEU A 191 -2.75 -29.16 -10.55
N GLY A 192 -2.56 -29.08 -9.25
CA GLY A 192 -2.48 -27.80 -8.52
C GLY A 192 -1.19 -27.06 -8.92
N ILE A 193 -1.32 -25.79 -9.26
CA ILE A 193 -0.22 -24.94 -9.68
C ILE A 193 -0.28 -23.59 -8.95
N SER A 194 0.88 -23.05 -8.60
CA SER A 194 1.05 -21.67 -8.12
C SER A 194 2.40 -21.14 -8.55
N GLY A 195 2.57 -19.85 -8.47
CA GLY A 195 3.86 -19.22 -8.71
C GLY A 195 4.31 -18.38 -7.53
N ALA A 196 5.54 -17.91 -7.60
CA ALA A 196 6.04 -16.86 -6.73
C ALA A 196 7.02 -15.97 -7.53
N ILE A 197 7.05 -14.69 -7.21
CA ILE A 197 8.00 -13.74 -7.78
C ILE A 197 8.86 -13.15 -6.67
N SER A 198 10.18 -13.14 -6.86
CA SER A 198 11.15 -12.71 -5.86
C SER A 198 11.72 -11.33 -6.16
N THR A 199 12.40 -10.75 -5.18
CA THR A 199 13.08 -9.45 -5.27
C THR A 199 12.12 -8.30 -5.50
N MET A 200 10.92 -8.43 -4.93
CA MET A 200 9.91 -7.37 -4.92
C MET A 200 10.08 -6.49 -3.68
N SER A 201 9.56 -5.27 -3.74
CA SER A 201 9.62 -4.32 -2.63
C SER A 201 8.66 -4.69 -1.52
N GLU A 202 9.12 -4.67 -0.27
CA GLU A 202 8.32 -5.01 0.91
C GLU A 202 7.23 -3.99 1.22
N ASN A 203 7.52 -2.70 0.98
CA ASN A 203 6.68 -1.59 1.42
C ASN A 203 6.54 -0.52 0.33
N PHE A 204 5.49 0.28 0.46
CA PHE A 204 5.34 1.57 -0.22
C PHE A 204 5.30 2.69 0.82
N SER A 205 6.11 3.75 0.64
CA SER A 205 6.08 4.96 1.45
C SER A 205 5.31 6.07 0.73
N PRO A 206 4.14 6.47 1.21
CA PRO A 206 3.42 7.62 0.64
C PRO A 206 4.21 8.91 0.72
N ALA A 207 4.98 9.14 1.80
CA ALA A 207 5.82 10.32 1.99
C ALA A 207 6.89 10.46 0.91
N MET A 208 7.57 9.37 0.59
CA MET A 208 8.60 9.34 -0.46
C MET A 208 8.03 9.13 -1.86
N LYS A 209 6.74 8.79 -2.00
CA LYS A 209 6.09 8.33 -3.25
C LYS A 209 6.88 7.21 -3.93
N ASN A 210 7.44 6.33 -3.14
CA ASN A 210 8.34 5.27 -3.60
C ASN A 210 8.18 4.00 -2.77
N HIS A 211 8.61 2.89 -3.35
CA HIS A 211 8.71 1.61 -2.65
C HIS A 211 10.01 1.56 -1.84
N THR A 212 9.94 0.91 -0.69
CA THR A 212 11.00 0.86 0.32
C THR A 212 11.05 -0.52 0.98
N GLY A 213 11.94 -0.65 1.94
CA GLY A 213 12.12 -1.88 2.69
C GLY A 213 13.10 -2.83 2.03
N ARG A 214 13.09 -4.07 2.47
CA ARG A 214 13.92 -5.16 1.94
C ARG A 214 13.23 -5.86 0.77
N ASN A 215 13.96 -6.72 0.08
CA ASN A 215 13.37 -7.59 -0.93
C ASN A 215 12.51 -8.68 -0.28
N VAL A 216 11.42 -8.98 -0.95
CA VAL A 216 10.47 -10.02 -0.56
C VAL A 216 10.07 -10.89 -1.74
N THR A 217 9.61 -12.10 -1.44
CA THR A 217 8.99 -12.99 -2.41
C THR A 217 7.47 -12.93 -2.23
N VAL A 218 6.71 -12.80 -3.33
CA VAL A 218 5.25 -12.71 -3.32
C VAL A 218 4.65 -13.90 -4.07
N PRO A 219 3.77 -14.70 -3.43
CA PRO A 219 3.09 -15.82 -4.06
C PRO A 219 2.04 -15.34 -5.07
N ILE A 220 1.83 -16.13 -6.12
CA ILE A 220 0.97 -15.80 -7.25
C ILE A 220 -0.01 -16.94 -7.52
N ALA A 221 -1.29 -16.63 -7.53
CA ALA A 221 -2.32 -17.56 -7.99
C ALA A 221 -2.22 -17.74 -9.51
N LEU A 222 -2.05 -18.99 -9.93
CA LEU A 222 -1.98 -19.38 -11.33
C LEU A 222 -3.15 -20.31 -11.68
N SER A 223 -3.60 -20.25 -12.92
CA SER A 223 -4.65 -21.11 -13.42
C SER A 223 -4.38 -21.55 -14.86
N MET A 224 -4.81 -22.75 -15.19
CA MET A 224 -4.83 -23.25 -16.56
C MET A 224 -5.93 -22.51 -17.34
N THR A 225 -5.56 -21.77 -18.37
CA THR A 225 -6.50 -21.03 -19.25
C THR A 225 -6.72 -21.70 -20.59
N ALA A 226 -5.78 -22.57 -21.00
CA ALA A 226 -5.88 -23.42 -22.19
C ALA A 226 -5.09 -24.73 -21.96
N PRO A 227 -5.21 -25.75 -22.80
CA PRO A 227 -4.56 -27.06 -22.65
C PRO A 227 -3.03 -27.00 -22.50
N SER A 228 -2.38 -25.92 -22.95
CA SER A 228 -0.94 -25.70 -22.85
C SER A 228 -0.59 -24.31 -22.33
N THR A 229 -1.51 -23.64 -21.63
CA THR A 229 -1.32 -22.27 -21.17
C THR A 229 -1.74 -22.13 -19.71
N ILE A 230 -0.85 -21.49 -18.93
CA ILE A 230 -1.10 -21.11 -17.54
C ILE A 230 -1.00 -19.58 -17.46
N GLU A 231 -1.94 -18.94 -16.79
CA GLU A 231 -1.90 -17.51 -16.57
C GLU A 231 -2.17 -17.17 -15.11
N GLY A 232 -1.64 -16.01 -14.69
CA GLY A 232 -1.91 -15.40 -13.41
C GLY A 232 -1.61 -13.92 -13.42
N SER A 233 -2.04 -13.23 -12.38
CA SER A 233 -1.75 -11.81 -12.18
C SER A 233 -1.51 -11.55 -10.70
N VAL A 234 -0.64 -10.61 -10.40
CA VAL A 234 -0.29 -10.21 -9.04
C VAL A 234 -0.12 -8.71 -8.98
N THR A 235 -0.62 -8.11 -7.91
CA THR A 235 -0.35 -6.71 -7.57
C THR A 235 0.86 -6.65 -6.65
N LEU A 236 1.74 -5.67 -6.82
CA LEU A 236 2.99 -5.50 -6.08
C LEU A 236 3.18 -4.04 -5.73
N PHE A 237 3.93 -3.75 -4.68
CA PHE A 237 4.37 -2.36 -4.43
C PHE A 237 5.36 -1.88 -5.51
N GLY A 238 6.13 -2.77 -6.08
CA GLY A 238 7.12 -2.52 -7.12
C GLY A 238 8.26 -3.52 -7.04
N HIS A 239 9.31 -3.28 -7.81
CA HIS A 239 10.53 -4.08 -7.79
C HIS A 239 11.74 -3.19 -7.52
N CYS A 240 12.85 -3.79 -7.09
CA CYS A 240 14.11 -3.08 -6.95
C CYS A 240 14.66 -2.71 -8.34
N PRO A 241 14.92 -1.42 -8.64
CA PRO A 241 15.35 -1.00 -9.97
C PRO A 241 16.83 -1.25 -10.26
N THR A 242 17.58 -1.80 -9.31
CA THR A 242 19.03 -2.03 -9.51
C THR A 242 19.26 -3.25 -10.38
N SER A 243 20.07 -3.10 -11.43
CA SER A 243 20.40 -4.15 -12.39
C SER A 243 21.20 -5.33 -11.81
N GLU A 244 21.68 -5.21 -10.57
CA GLU A 244 22.48 -6.25 -9.91
C GLU A 244 21.62 -7.34 -9.26
N GLN A 245 20.32 -7.12 -9.09
CA GLN A 245 19.42 -8.07 -8.44
C GLN A 245 18.59 -8.83 -9.47
N GLN A 246 18.61 -10.16 -9.33
CA GLN A 246 17.84 -11.03 -10.20
C GLN A 246 16.41 -11.17 -9.67
N HIS A 247 15.45 -11.04 -10.59
CA HIS A 247 14.06 -11.36 -10.33
C HIS A 247 13.78 -12.79 -10.77
N ILE A 248 13.45 -13.65 -9.81
CA ILE A 248 13.17 -15.06 -10.07
C ILE A 248 11.69 -15.30 -9.98
N PHE A 249 11.10 -15.79 -11.07
CA PHE A 249 9.79 -16.39 -11.04
C PHE A 249 9.93 -17.89 -10.81
N THR A 250 9.25 -18.43 -9.80
CA THR A 250 9.24 -19.87 -9.51
C THR A 250 7.84 -20.42 -9.72
N LEU A 251 7.71 -21.45 -10.54
CA LEU A 251 6.49 -22.25 -10.69
C LEU A 251 6.54 -23.42 -9.74
N TYR A 252 5.50 -23.64 -8.95
CA TYR A 252 5.30 -24.78 -8.07
C TYR A 252 4.13 -25.64 -8.53
N THR A 253 4.28 -26.95 -8.38
CA THR A 253 3.22 -27.91 -8.70
C THR A 253 2.82 -28.74 -7.47
N SER A 254 1.61 -29.26 -7.51
CA SER A 254 1.07 -30.04 -6.38
C SER A 254 1.73 -31.41 -6.19
N ASP A 255 2.42 -31.91 -7.17
CA ASP A 255 3.24 -33.13 -7.15
C ASP A 255 4.70 -32.87 -6.73
N LYS A 256 4.98 -31.67 -6.17
CA LYS A 256 6.27 -31.25 -5.59
C LYS A 256 7.40 -31.07 -6.61
N HIS A 257 7.10 -30.62 -7.79
CA HIS A 257 8.08 -30.10 -8.72
C HIS A 257 8.11 -28.56 -8.67
N TYR A 258 9.30 -27.98 -8.88
CA TYR A 258 9.45 -26.53 -8.98
C TYR A 258 10.43 -26.15 -10.09
N TYR A 259 10.17 -25.00 -10.70
CA TYR A 259 10.89 -24.50 -11.86
C TYR A 259 11.24 -23.04 -11.63
N ASN A 260 12.52 -22.71 -11.72
CA ASN A 260 13.02 -21.35 -11.55
C ASN A 260 13.30 -20.69 -12.89
N PHE A 261 12.87 -19.45 -13.07
CA PHE A 261 13.07 -18.65 -14.27
C PHE A 261 13.64 -17.29 -13.90
N ASN A 262 14.77 -16.90 -14.49
CA ASN A 262 15.26 -15.54 -14.39
C ASN A 262 14.45 -14.65 -15.35
N VAL A 263 13.65 -13.75 -14.80
CA VAL A 263 12.77 -12.85 -15.55
C VAL A 263 13.19 -11.39 -15.46
N THR A 264 14.43 -11.14 -15.03
CA THR A 264 14.99 -9.81 -14.74
C THR A 264 14.89 -8.88 -15.96
N SER A 265 15.30 -9.34 -17.14
CA SER A 265 15.25 -8.53 -18.35
C SER A 265 13.82 -8.16 -18.74
N GLN A 266 12.87 -9.11 -18.64
CA GLN A 266 11.46 -8.84 -18.95
C GLN A 266 10.83 -7.81 -17.99
N ILE A 267 11.31 -7.74 -16.75
CA ILE A 267 10.85 -6.76 -15.76
C ILE A 267 11.50 -5.40 -16.03
N HIS A 268 12.84 -5.34 -16.12
CA HIS A 268 13.53 -4.07 -16.22
C HIS A 268 13.35 -3.37 -17.56
N ASP A 269 13.24 -4.14 -18.66
CA ASP A 269 13.10 -3.60 -20.02
C ASP A 269 11.62 -3.44 -20.45
N ALA A 270 10.67 -3.72 -19.55
CA ALA A 270 9.25 -3.57 -19.84
C ALA A 270 8.91 -2.12 -20.23
N PRO A 271 8.18 -1.89 -21.34
CA PRO A 271 7.87 -0.54 -21.80
C PRO A 271 6.90 0.21 -20.86
N ASP A 272 6.07 -0.52 -20.12
CA ASP A 272 5.21 0.01 -19.07
C ASP A 272 5.58 -0.65 -17.74
N GLN A 273 6.30 0.10 -16.89
CA GLN A 273 6.75 -0.36 -15.58
C GLN A 273 5.59 -0.54 -14.56
N ARG A 274 4.37 -0.14 -14.90
CA ARG A 274 3.19 -0.35 -14.06
C ARG A 274 2.39 -1.60 -14.46
N ARG A 275 2.55 -2.06 -15.70
CA ARG A 275 1.82 -3.20 -16.28
C ARG A 275 2.79 -4.11 -16.99
N ILE A 276 3.49 -4.95 -16.22
CA ILE A 276 4.53 -5.83 -16.75
C ILE A 276 3.89 -7.17 -17.14
N THR A 277 4.23 -7.65 -18.32
CA THR A 277 3.85 -9.00 -18.76
C THR A 277 5.10 -9.87 -18.88
N ILE A 278 5.14 -10.95 -18.12
CA ILE A 278 6.20 -11.95 -18.13
C ILE A 278 5.69 -13.15 -18.95
N VAL A 279 6.43 -13.51 -19.99
CA VAL A 279 6.09 -14.65 -20.87
C VAL A 279 7.19 -15.69 -20.77
N ILE A 280 6.80 -16.94 -20.50
CA ILE A 280 7.71 -18.09 -20.45
C ILE A 280 7.12 -19.16 -21.37
N ASP A 281 7.94 -19.72 -22.26
CA ASP A 281 7.49 -20.71 -23.26
C ASP A 281 8.23 -22.05 -23.09
N GLY A 282 7.54 -23.14 -23.47
CA GLY A 282 8.16 -24.45 -23.63
C GLY A 282 8.39 -25.24 -22.34
N ILE A 283 7.57 -25.05 -21.30
CA ILE A 283 7.70 -25.79 -20.03
C ILE A 283 7.21 -27.23 -20.23
N LYS A 284 8.05 -28.18 -19.84
CA LYS A 284 7.69 -29.61 -19.79
C LYS A 284 7.44 -30.03 -18.33
N LEU A 285 6.18 -30.28 -17.99
CA LEU A 285 5.78 -30.86 -16.70
C LEU A 285 6.00 -32.38 -16.73
N PRO A 286 6.14 -33.04 -15.55
CA PRO A 286 6.23 -34.49 -15.47
C PRO A 286 4.98 -35.17 -16.02
N GLU A 287 5.17 -36.36 -16.59
CA GLU A 287 4.03 -37.17 -17.03
C GLU A 287 3.22 -37.65 -15.82
N GLN A 288 1.94 -37.31 -15.81
CA GLN A 288 1.03 -37.82 -14.79
C GLN A 288 0.69 -39.27 -15.09
N ASN A 289 1.07 -40.19 -14.22
CA ASN A 289 0.68 -41.61 -14.37
C ASN A 289 -0.83 -41.74 -14.13
N GLU A 290 -1.60 -42.01 -15.17
CA GLU A 290 -3.06 -42.27 -15.13
C GLU A 290 -3.46 -43.53 -14.35
N SER A 291 -2.49 -44.32 -13.85
CA SER A 291 -2.81 -45.50 -13.05
C SER A 291 -3.26 -44.99 -11.65
N GLY A 292 -4.55 -45.17 -11.35
CA GLY A 292 -5.23 -44.84 -10.10
C GLY A 292 -4.70 -45.59 -8.87
N GLY A 293 -3.40 -45.74 -8.77
CA GLY A 293 -2.66 -46.24 -7.62
C GLY A 293 -2.19 -45.03 -6.79
N MET A 294 -2.30 -45.18 -5.48
CA MET A 294 -1.76 -44.33 -4.46
C MET A 294 -0.47 -43.66 -4.96
N PHE A 295 -0.47 -42.34 -5.12
CA PHE A 295 0.75 -41.62 -5.48
C PHE A 295 1.85 -42.05 -4.55
N PRO A 296 3.04 -42.48 -5.02
CA PRO A 296 4.18 -42.65 -4.14
C PRO A 296 4.32 -41.30 -3.42
N SER A 297 4.41 -41.34 -2.09
CA SER A 297 4.66 -40.15 -1.32
C SER A 297 6.02 -39.61 -1.74
N VAL A 298 6.05 -38.69 -2.69
CA VAL A 298 7.27 -37.93 -2.99
C VAL A 298 7.60 -37.18 -1.72
N SER A 299 8.60 -37.66 -0.98
CA SER A 299 8.94 -37.07 0.30
C SER A 299 9.58 -35.71 0.16
N ASP A 300 10.21 -35.43 -0.97
CA ASP A 300 11.01 -34.24 -1.20
C ASP A 300 10.60 -33.52 -2.50
N TRP A 301 10.92 -32.23 -2.57
CA TRP A 301 10.75 -31.40 -3.75
C TRP A 301 11.83 -31.74 -4.79
N THR A 302 11.44 -31.76 -6.06
CA THR A 302 12.34 -31.99 -7.20
C THR A 302 12.47 -30.73 -8.01
N GLU A 303 13.72 -30.28 -8.22
CA GLU A 303 14.03 -29.17 -9.15
C GLU A 303 14.17 -29.75 -10.56
N ASP A 304 13.37 -29.24 -11.50
CA ASP A 304 13.38 -29.78 -12.84
C ASP A 304 14.21 -28.97 -13.84
N VAL A 305 14.33 -27.67 -13.72
CA VAL A 305 15.23 -26.85 -14.62
C VAL A 305 15.34 -25.41 -14.13
N TYR A 306 16.56 -24.84 -14.19
CA TYR A 306 16.80 -23.40 -14.23
C TYR A 306 16.91 -22.95 -15.70
N LEU A 307 16.02 -22.07 -16.12
CA LEU A 307 16.05 -21.47 -17.45
C LEU A 307 16.26 -19.95 -17.34
N ASP A 308 17.30 -19.45 -17.97
CA ASP A 308 17.43 -18.04 -18.29
C ASP A 308 16.45 -17.72 -19.42
N VAL A 309 15.47 -16.88 -19.15
CA VAL A 309 14.48 -16.46 -20.15
C VAL A 309 14.89 -15.10 -20.70
N ASP A 310 15.69 -15.14 -21.76
CA ASP A 310 16.01 -13.94 -22.52
C ASP A 310 14.85 -13.53 -23.42
N MET A 311 14.59 -12.23 -23.53
CA MET A 311 13.66 -11.70 -24.52
C MET A 311 14.23 -11.91 -25.91
N SER A 312 13.61 -12.75 -26.70
CA SER A 312 13.82 -12.87 -28.14
C SER A 312 12.97 -11.87 -28.92
#